data_d212c1ecd6b67e59bef2fd4be6179635
#
_entry.id   d212c1ecd6b67e59bef2fd4be6179635
#
_cell.length_a   1.000
_cell.length_b   1.000
_cell.length_c   1.000
_cell.angle_alpha   90.00
_cell.angle_beta   90.00
_cell.angle_gamma   90.00
#
_symmetry.space_group_name_H-M   'P 1'
#
loop_
_entity.id
_entity.type
_entity.pdbx_description
1 polymer ?
#
loop_
_entity_poly.entity_id
_entity_poly.type
_entity_poly.pdbx_seq_one_letter_code
_entity_poly.pdbx_strand_id
1 'polypeptide(L)'
;MLFGYNADEGTLFFPDDPQPTVWLPDTQPGDEAALTTQLSKAFPSQAEKLIALYNLDTDFTNGGMQMMGDEIFGVNIRYVARQNEEQGENSYLYYFSRVPPSKKQTLGAFHAAEIPFVFGSYETILGQSDDDKALAELMQNYWVNFAKTGNPNGDGLPGWPRHNGENWMHLTANSGEETGAETHIRKAKIDALEEGLLVKLKALDAAQTPAPSSGAVAAPN
;
A
#
# COMPACT_ATOMS: atom_id res chain seq x y z
N MET A 1 -2.67 0.23 16.41
CA MET A 1 -1.59 0.72 15.51
C MET A 1 -2.15 1.72 14.51
N LEU A 2 -1.31 2.65 13.98
CA LEU A 2 -1.68 3.59 12.92
C LEU A 2 -0.71 3.39 11.75
N PHE A 3 -1.24 3.06 10.56
CA PHE A 3 -0.48 2.74 9.37
C PHE A 3 -1.08 3.44 8.15
N GLY A 4 -0.31 3.58 7.10
CA GLY A 4 -0.83 4.04 5.82
C GLY A 4 0.21 4.04 4.73
N TYR A 5 -0.22 4.43 3.53
CA TYR A 5 0.65 4.59 2.38
C TYR A 5 0.06 5.63 1.41
N ASN A 6 0.88 6.03 0.46
CA ASN A 6 0.57 7.10 -0.48
C ASN A 6 0.11 6.55 -1.83
N ALA A 7 -0.71 7.30 -2.54
CA ALA A 7 -1.29 6.89 -3.82
C ALA A 7 -0.24 6.56 -4.88
N ASP A 8 0.87 7.29 -4.89
CA ASP A 8 1.89 7.22 -5.91
C ASP A 8 3.26 6.82 -5.34
N GLU A 9 3.28 5.84 -4.41
CA GLU A 9 4.51 5.35 -3.76
C GLU A 9 5.62 5.02 -4.75
N GLY A 10 5.26 4.42 -5.89
CA GLY A 10 6.21 3.95 -6.89
C GLY A 10 6.92 5.06 -7.66
N THR A 11 6.36 6.26 -7.74
CA THR A 11 6.87 7.32 -8.61
C THR A 11 8.23 7.87 -8.17
N LEU A 12 8.54 7.84 -6.87
CA LEU A 12 9.84 8.27 -6.37
C LEU A 12 10.99 7.35 -6.82
N PHE A 13 10.69 6.08 -7.07
CA PHE A 13 11.69 5.07 -7.44
C PHE A 13 11.92 4.99 -8.95
N PHE A 14 11.03 5.60 -9.77
CA PHE A 14 11.08 5.56 -11.24
C PHE A 14 10.77 6.93 -11.85
N PRO A 15 11.59 7.96 -11.58
CA PRO A 15 11.21 9.33 -11.93
C PRO A 15 11.15 9.65 -13.43
N ASP A 16 11.99 9.04 -14.30
CA ASP A 16 12.07 9.46 -15.71
C ASP A 16 12.37 8.32 -16.71
N ASP A 17 12.75 7.15 -16.24
CA ASP A 17 13.03 6.01 -17.12
C ASP A 17 12.44 4.75 -16.47
N PRO A 18 11.49 4.07 -17.10
CA PRO A 18 10.92 2.84 -16.57
C PRO A 18 11.96 1.74 -16.57
N GLN A 19 12.91 1.82 -15.64
CA GLN A 19 13.74 0.66 -15.35
C GLN A 19 12.80 -0.47 -14.93
N PRO A 20 13.06 -1.69 -15.38
CA PRO A 20 12.25 -2.83 -14.97
C PRO A 20 12.09 -2.83 -13.45
N THR A 21 10.86 -2.93 -13.00
CA THR A 21 10.60 -3.01 -11.56
C THR A 21 11.38 -4.18 -10.96
N VAL A 22 11.69 -4.12 -9.68
CA VAL A 22 12.40 -5.21 -8.98
C VAL A 22 11.74 -6.58 -9.22
N TRP A 23 10.44 -6.59 -9.56
CA TRP A 23 9.67 -7.81 -9.81
C TRP A 23 9.55 -8.19 -11.29
N LEU A 24 9.79 -7.24 -12.17
CA LEU A 24 9.66 -7.41 -13.62
C LEU A 24 10.99 -7.04 -14.31
N PRO A 25 12.14 -7.61 -13.87
CA PRO A 25 13.47 -7.12 -14.23
C PRO A 25 13.77 -7.19 -15.74
N ASP A 26 13.08 -8.04 -16.48
CA ASP A 26 13.38 -8.31 -17.89
C ASP A 26 12.22 -7.96 -18.83
N THR A 27 11.18 -7.26 -18.33
CA THR A 27 10.03 -6.88 -19.18
C THR A 27 10.24 -5.52 -19.82
N GLN A 28 10.03 -5.45 -21.13
CA GLN A 28 9.96 -4.19 -21.85
C GLN A 28 8.48 -3.76 -21.97
N PRO A 29 8.19 -2.46 -21.95
CA PRO A 29 6.84 -1.97 -22.24
C PRO A 29 6.34 -2.54 -23.57
N GLY A 30 5.13 -3.12 -23.55
CA GLY A 30 4.51 -3.71 -24.73
C GLY A 30 4.83 -5.19 -25.00
N ASP A 31 5.64 -5.83 -24.18
CA ASP A 31 5.82 -7.29 -24.25
C ASP A 31 4.89 -8.00 -23.25
N GLU A 32 3.63 -8.12 -23.64
CA GLU A 32 2.58 -8.75 -22.83
C GLU A 32 2.89 -10.23 -22.50
N ALA A 33 3.52 -10.96 -23.41
CA ALA A 33 3.82 -12.38 -23.20
C ALA A 33 4.93 -12.55 -22.15
N ALA A 34 5.95 -11.71 -22.17
CA ALA A 34 7.00 -11.69 -21.16
C ALA A 34 6.45 -11.27 -19.81
N LEU A 35 5.61 -10.22 -19.77
CA LEU A 35 4.92 -9.75 -18.57
C LEU A 35 4.06 -10.85 -17.95
N THR A 36 3.19 -11.49 -18.74
CA THR A 36 2.33 -12.59 -18.27
C THR A 36 3.16 -13.74 -17.71
N THR A 37 4.26 -14.09 -18.37
CA THR A 37 5.16 -15.14 -17.91
C THR A 37 5.81 -14.80 -16.56
N GLN A 38 6.27 -13.59 -16.38
CA GLN A 38 6.91 -13.16 -15.14
C GLN A 38 5.91 -13.03 -13.98
N LEU A 39 4.74 -12.42 -14.24
CA LEU A 39 3.68 -12.34 -13.25
C LEU A 39 3.15 -13.72 -12.87
N SER A 40 3.07 -14.67 -13.81
CA SER A 40 2.66 -16.06 -13.51
C SER A 40 3.65 -16.78 -12.62
N LYS A 41 4.94 -16.44 -12.67
CA LYS A 41 5.94 -16.96 -11.71
C LYS A 41 5.78 -16.35 -10.32
N ALA A 42 5.52 -15.03 -10.25
CA ALA A 42 5.37 -14.31 -8.99
C ALA A 42 4.00 -14.52 -8.35
N PHE A 43 2.95 -14.58 -9.18
CA PHE A 43 1.53 -14.66 -8.80
C PHE A 43 0.80 -15.71 -9.64
N PRO A 44 1.04 -17.02 -9.44
CA PRO A 44 0.62 -18.08 -10.37
C PRO A 44 -0.87 -18.12 -10.74
N SER A 45 -1.75 -17.68 -9.84
CA SER A 45 -3.20 -17.68 -10.05
C SER A 45 -3.80 -16.30 -10.31
N GLN A 46 -2.99 -15.23 -10.30
CA GLN A 46 -3.47 -13.84 -10.34
C GLN A 46 -2.91 -13.01 -11.50
N ALA A 47 -2.01 -13.55 -12.31
CA ALA A 47 -1.29 -12.79 -13.33
C ALA A 47 -2.20 -12.00 -14.27
N GLU A 48 -3.15 -12.67 -14.93
CA GLU A 48 -4.10 -12.02 -15.86
C GLU A 48 -4.95 -10.96 -15.16
N LYS A 49 -5.41 -11.27 -13.95
CA LYS A 49 -6.19 -10.32 -13.15
C LYS A 49 -5.39 -9.08 -12.76
N LEU A 50 -4.11 -9.24 -12.41
CA LEU A 50 -3.21 -8.13 -12.09
C LEU A 50 -2.92 -7.29 -13.33
N ILE A 51 -2.68 -7.89 -14.49
CA ILE A 51 -2.51 -7.17 -15.75
C ILE A 51 -3.71 -6.26 -16.00
N ALA A 52 -4.93 -6.80 -15.90
CA ALA A 52 -6.15 -6.05 -16.14
C ALA A 52 -6.39 -4.95 -15.08
N LEU A 53 -6.17 -5.25 -13.79
CA LEU A 53 -6.42 -4.31 -12.70
C LEU A 53 -5.46 -3.10 -12.71
N TYR A 54 -4.25 -3.30 -13.19
CA TYR A 54 -3.22 -2.25 -13.26
C TYR A 54 -3.00 -1.70 -14.68
N ASN A 55 -3.78 -2.16 -15.67
CA ASN A 55 -3.64 -1.79 -17.09
C ASN A 55 -2.21 -1.98 -17.63
N LEU A 56 -1.55 -3.07 -17.22
CA LEU A 56 -0.13 -3.30 -17.53
C LEU A 56 0.11 -3.54 -19.03
N ASP A 57 -0.92 -3.94 -19.77
CA ASP A 57 -0.90 -4.13 -21.23
C ASP A 57 -0.98 -2.80 -22.01
N THR A 58 -1.56 -1.76 -21.42
CA THR A 58 -1.81 -0.47 -22.09
C THR A 58 -1.03 0.70 -21.50
N ASP A 59 -0.72 0.67 -20.21
CA ASP A 59 0.07 1.67 -19.49
C ASP A 59 1.00 1.00 -18.48
N PHE A 60 1.99 0.28 -19.01
CA PHE A 60 2.92 -0.52 -18.22
C PHE A 60 3.64 0.29 -17.13
N THR A 61 4.12 1.48 -17.48
CA THR A 61 4.90 2.33 -16.55
C THR A 61 4.07 2.75 -15.36
N ASN A 62 2.93 3.39 -15.59
CA ASN A 62 2.07 3.87 -14.52
C ASN A 62 1.43 2.70 -13.75
N GLY A 63 0.94 1.69 -14.47
CA GLY A 63 0.40 0.48 -13.84
C GLY A 63 1.42 -0.25 -12.97
N GLY A 64 2.66 -0.37 -13.45
CA GLY A 64 3.76 -0.98 -12.72
C GLY A 64 4.13 -0.21 -11.44
N MET A 65 4.20 1.12 -11.51
CA MET A 65 4.42 1.98 -10.34
C MET A 65 3.32 1.84 -9.30
N GLN A 66 2.05 1.83 -9.73
CA GLN A 66 0.91 1.64 -8.84
C GLN A 66 0.92 0.23 -8.21
N MET A 67 1.21 -0.81 -8.98
CA MET A 67 1.28 -2.18 -8.49
C MET A 67 2.41 -2.32 -7.47
N MET A 68 3.56 -1.70 -7.70
CA MET A 68 4.68 -1.67 -6.76
C MET A 68 4.28 -1.06 -5.42
N GLY A 69 3.65 0.11 -5.44
CA GLY A 69 3.18 0.78 -4.22
C GLY A 69 2.21 -0.09 -3.43
N ASP A 70 1.23 -0.69 -4.11
CA ASP A 70 0.26 -1.57 -3.47
C ASP A 70 0.91 -2.86 -2.91
N GLU A 71 1.86 -3.48 -3.62
CA GLU A 71 2.53 -4.71 -3.15
C GLU A 71 3.47 -4.44 -1.97
N ILE A 72 4.29 -3.39 -2.05
CA ILE A 72 5.27 -3.11 -0.99
C ILE A 72 4.59 -2.54 0.26
N PHE A 73 3.61 -1.66 0.09
CA PHE A 73 3.00 -0.95 1.22
C PHE A 73 1.58 -1.42 1.49
N GLY A 74 0.66 -1.30 0.53
CA GLY A 74 -0.76 -1.51 0.75
C GLY A 74 -1.12 -2.90 1.29
N VAL A 75 -0.60 -3.95 0.64
CA VAL A 75 -0.85 -5.35 1.05
C VAL A 75 -0.27 -5.63 2.42
N ASN A 76 0.99 -5.23 2.64
CA ASN A 76 1.70 -5.53 3.89
C ASN A 76 1.07 -4.78 5.08
N ILE A 77 0.70 -3.51 4.89
CA ILE A 77 0.01 -2.71 5.92
C ILE A 77 -1.33 -3.35 6.27
N ARG A 78 -2.13 -3.74 5.28
CA ARG A 78 -3.42 -4.39 5.51
C ARG A 78 -3.27 -5.75 6.21
N TYR A 79 -2.29 -6.54 5.80
CA TYR A 79 -2.00 -7.83 6.43
C TYR A 79 -1.63 -7.66 7.92
N VAL A 80 -0.70 -6.75 8.22
CA VAL A 80 -0.29 -6.49 9.61
C VAL A 80 -1.46 -5.94 10.44
N ALA A 81 -2.31 -5.07 9.87
CA ALA A 81 -3.48 -4.56 10.55
C ALA A 81 -4.45 -5.68 10.96
N ARG A 82 -4.73 -6.63 10.07
CA ARG A 82 -5.56 -7.81 10.37
C ARG A 82 -4.96 -8.69 11.46
N GLN A 83 -3.64 -8.94 11.38
CA GLN A 83 -2.96 -9.73 12.41
C GLN A 83 -3.05 -9.06 13.79
N ASN A 84 -2.97 -7.73 13.84
CA ASN A 84 -3.14 -6.96 15.07
C ASN A 84 -4.59 -7.04 15.58
N GLU A 85 -5.56 -6.98 14.68
CA GLU A 85 -7.00 -7.09 15.01
C GLU A 85 -7.38 -8.48 15.53
N GLU A 86 -6.81 -9.55 14.99
CA GLU A 86 -6.98 -10.92 15.46
C GLU A 86 -6.52 -11.10 16.93
N GLN A 87 -5.61 -10.24 17.40
CA GLN A 87 -5.17 -10.21 18.79
C GLN A 87 -5.99 -9.27 19.68
N GLY A 88 -7.08 -8.70 19.14
CA GLY A 88 -7.99 -7.81 19.88
C GLY A 88 -7.53 -6.36 19.94
N GLU A 89 -6.47 -6.01 19.23
CA GLU A 89 -5.91 -4.66 19.20
C GLU A 89 -6.52 -3.79 18.07
N ASN A 90 -6.47 -2.47 18.26
CA ASN A 90 -7.02 -1.54 17.27
C ASN A 90 -5.99 -1.18 16.20
N SER A 91 -6.43 -1.21 14.94
CA SER A 91 -5.70 -0.67 13.80
C SER A 91 -6.46 0.47 13.14
N TYR A 92 -5.72 1.49 12.71
CA TYR A 92 -6.22 2.63 11.96
C TYR A 92 -5.39 2.74 10.69
N LEU A 93 -6.04 2.68 9.52
CA LEU A 93 -5.34 2.76 8.24
C LEU A 93 -5.65 4.06 7.52
N TYR A 94 -4.63 4.65 6.87
CA TYR A 94 -4.81 5.79 5.98
C TYR A 94 -4.33 5.49 4.56
N TYR A 95 -4.92 6.22 3.62
CA TYR A 95 -4.49 6.33 2.23
C TYR A 95 -4.32 7.82 1.91
N PHE A 96 -3.11 8.23 1.60
CA PHE A 96 -2.80 9.63 1.32
C PHE A 96 -2.70 9.84 -0.18
N SER A 97 -3.55 10.72 -0.74
CA SER A 97 -3.58 11.00 -2.17
C SER A 97 -3.39 12.48 -2.52
N ARG A 98 -3.05 13.34 -1.55
CA ARG A 98 -2.85 14.75 -1.84
C ARG A 98 -1.71 14.98 -2.81
N VAL A 99 -2.00 15.62 -3.93
CA VAL A 99 -1.02 16.13 -4.89
C VAL A 99 -0.90 17.64 -4.71
N PRO A 100 0.17 18.15 -4.07
CA PRO A 100 0.35 19.58 -3.86
C PRO A 100 0.45 20.33 -5.20
N PRO A 101 -0.08 21.56 -5.30
CA PRO A 101 -0.11 22.33 -6.55
C PRO A 101 1.27 22.94 -6.89
N SER A 102 2.29 22.11 -6.93
CA SER A 102 3.66 22.52 -7.27
C SER A 102 3.96 22.26 -8.74
N LYS A 103 4.45 23.28 -9.44
CA LYS A 103 4.95 23.12 -10.81
C LYS A 103 6.32 22.42 -10.90
N LYS A 104 6.95 22.19 -9.75
CA LYS A 104 8.32 21.63 -9.66
C LYS A 104 8.33 20.13 -9.39
N GLN A 105 7.21 19.56 -8.96
CA GLN A 105 7.10 18.13 -8.73
C GLN A 105 5.98 17.55 -9.60
N THR A 106 6.23 16.40 -10.19
CA THR A 106 5.33 15.66 -11.07
C THR A 106 5.09 14.24 -10.56
N LEU A 107 5.53 13.96 -9.34
CA LEU A 107 5.53 12.61 -8.75
C LEU A 107 4.20 12.23 -8.07
N GLY A 108 3.21 13.14 -8.08
CA GLY A 108 1.93 12.89 -7.41
C GLY A 108 2.05 12.87 -5.89
N ALA A 109 1.28 12.01 -5.24
CA ALA A 109 1.39 11.70 -3.81
C ALA A 109 2.47 10.63 -3.60
N PHE A 110 3.73 11.00 -3.83
CA PHE A 110 4.88 10.12 -3.87
C PHE A 110 5.27 9.59 -2.48
N HIS A 111 6.19 8.63 -2.44
CA HIS A 111 6.69 8.06 -1.18
C HIS A 111 7.21 9.13 -0.22
N ALA A 112 6.71 9.11 1.01
CA ALA A 112 7.00 10.08 2.08
C ALA A 112 6.42 11.50 1.87
N ALA A 113 5.52 11.72 0.87
CA ALA A 113 4.91 13.03 0.65
C ALA A 113 3.97 13.46 1.80
N GLU A 114 3.46 12.55 2.60
CA GLU A 114 2.61 12.83 3.78
C GLU A 114 3.42 13.33 4.98
N ILE A 115 4.70 12.98 5.09
CA ILE A 115 5.55 13.32 6.26
C ILE A 115 5.59 14.84 6.52
N PRO A 116 5.79 15.71 5.52
CA PRO A 116 5.73 17.14 5.73
C PRO A 116 4.41 17.66 6.30
N PHE A 117 3.29 17.01 5.98
CA PHE A 117 1.97 17.37 6.54
C PHE A 117 1.87 16.97 8.02
N VAL A 118 2.33 15.78 8.37
CA VAL A 118 2.36 15.29 9.76
C VAL A 118 3.19 16.21 10.66
N PHE A 119 4.33 16.72 10.16
CA PHE A 119 5.25 17.57 10.93
C PHE A 119 5.09 19.06 10.69
N GLY A 120 4.13 19.48 9.88
CA GLY A 120 3.88 20.90 9.58
C GLY A 120 5.01 21.59 8.79
N SER A 121 5.80 20.82 8.04
CA SER A 121 6.94 21.32 7.25
C SER A 121 6.70 21.33 5.73
N TYR A 122 5.47 21.14 5.29
CA TYR A 122 5.07 21.04 3.87
C TYR A 122 5.36 22.32 3.06
N GLU A 123 5.42 23.47 3.70
CA GLU A 123 5.69 24.77 3.05
C GLU A 123 7.04 24.82 2.32
N THR A 124 8.01 24.10 2.84
CA THR A 124 9.39 24.18 2.34
C THR A 124 9.65 23.31 1.11
N ILE A 125 8.83 22.28 0.89
CA ILE A 125 9.11 21.23 -0.10
C ILE A 125 8.10 21.23 -1.25
N LEU A 126 6.80 21.33 -0.95
CA LEU A 126 5.75 20.96 -1.89
C LEU A 126 4.90 22.15 -2.40
N GLY A 127 5.18 23.36 -1.98
CA GLY A 127 4.30 24.51 -2.22
C GLY A 127 3.19 24.58 -1.17
N GLN A 128 2.35 25.61 -1.26
CA GLN A 128 1.39 25.92 -0.21
C GLN A 128 0.09 26.42 -0.79
N SER A 129 -1.00 25.77 -0.42
CA SER A 129 -2.36 26.29 -0.57
C SER A 129 -3.03 26.34 0.80
N ASP A 130 -4.18 27.00 0.90
CA ASP A 130 -4.96 26.99 2.14
C ASP A 130 -5.50 25.59 2.43
N ASP A 131 -5.78 24.79 1.39
CA ASP A 131 -6.19 23.40 1.52
C ASP A 131 -5.05 22.53 2.09
N ASP A 132 -3.80 22.76 1.70
CA ASP A 132 -2.64 22.07 2.25
C ASP A 132 -2.44 22.37 3.75
N LYS A 133 -2.70 23.63 4.16
CA LYS A 133 -2.64 24.02 5.57
C LYS A 133 -3.72 23.31 6.38
N ALA A 134 -4.95 23.33 5.88
CA ALA A 134 -6.07 22.67 6.54
C ALA A 134 -5.83 21.16 6.69
N LEU A 135 -5.35 20.49 5.64
CA LEU A 135 -5.00 19.08 5.69
C LEU A 135 -3.85 18.81 6.69
N ALA A 136 -2.82 19.64 6.71
CA ALA A 136 -1.71 19.47 7.64
C ALA A 136 -2.15 19.65 9.10
N GLU A 137 -2.99 20.65 9.41
CA GLU A 137 -3.56 20.84 10.75
C GLU A 137 -4.39 19.63 11.17
N LEU A 138 -5.21 19.10 10.27
CA LEU A 138 -6.02 17.92 10.50
C LEU A 138 -5.14 16.69 10.79
N MET A 139 -4.13 16.43 9.96
CA MET A 139 -3.20 15.31 10.11
C MET A 139 -2.42 15.40 11.43
N GLN A 140 -1.88 16.58 11.76
CA GLN A 140 -1.17 16.79 13.03
C GLN A 140 -2.07 16.47 14.24
N ASN A 141 -3.33 16.89 14.22
CA ASN A 141 -4.27 16.58 15.28
C ASN A 141 -4.51 15.08 15.42
N TYR A 142 -4.70 14.36 14.33
CA TYR A 142 -4.85 12.90 14.36
C TYR A 142 -3.62 12.20 14.96
N TRP A 143 -2.42 12.56 14.50
CA TRP A 143 -1.17 11.94 15.00
C TRP A 143 -0.91 12.26 16.45
N VAL A 144 -1.16 13.50 16.89
CA VAL A 144 -1.03 13.91 18.29
C VAL A 144 -2.02 13.17 19.19
N ASN A 145 -3.29 13.05 18.77
CA ASN A 145 -4.29 12.29 19.51
C ASN A 145 -3.90 10.82 19.63
N PHE A 146 -3.49 10.22 18.52
CA PHE A 146 -3.05 8.83 18.52
C PHE A 146 -1.83 8.60 19.41
N ALA A 147 -0.83 9.48 19.36
CA ALA A 147 0.36 9.39 20.20
C ALA A 147 0.04 9.49 21.70
N LYS A 148 -0.99 10.26 22.08
CA LYS A 148 -1.42 10.44 23.48
C LYS A 148 -2.30 9.31 23.98
N THR A 149 -3.17 8.76 23.14
CA THR A 149 -4.29 7.92 23.57
C THR A 149 -4.40 6.58 22.88
N GLY A 150 -3.66 6.35 21.80
CA GLY A 150 -3.83 5.20 20.90
C GLY A 150 -5.08 5.29 20.00
N ASN A 151 -5.77 6.45 20.00
CA ASN A 151 -6.93 6.72 19.18
C ASN A 151 -6.74 8.05 18.44
N PRO A 152 -6.81 8.10 17.08
CA PRO A 152 -6.61 9.34 16.34
C PRO A 152 -7.77 10.32 16.48
N ASN A 153 -8.96 9.87 16.86
CA ASN A 153 -10.16 10.69 16.92
C ASN A 153 -10.10 11.76 18.00
N GLY A 154 -10.78 12.88 17.77
CA GLY A 154 -10.91 13.99 18.68
C GLY A 154 -11.99 14.96 18.24
N ASP A 155 -12.32 15.93 19.11
CA ASP A 155 -13.36 16.91 18.87
C ASP A 155 -13.07 17.75 17.62
N GLY A 156 -14.08 17.89 16.76
CA GLY A 156 -13.99 18.67 15.54
C GLY A 156 -13.26 17.99 14.37
N LEU A 157 -12.76 16.76 14.55
CA LEU A 157 -12.15 15.99 13.47
C LEU A 157 -13.17 15.06 12.79
N PRO A 158 -13.08 14.84 11.48
CA PRO A 158 -13.79 13.75 10.82
C PRO A 158 -13.51 12.41 11.50
N GLY A 159 -14.55 11.57 11.65
CA GLY A 159 -14.38 10.30 12.34
C GLY A 159 -13.45 9.35 11.58
N TRP A 160 -12.37 8.92 12.22
CA TRP A 160 -11.47 7.88 11.70
C TRP A 160 -11.86 6.53 12.29
N PRO A 161 -12.54 5.63 11.54
CA PRO A 161 -12.96 4.35 12.04
C PRO A 161 -11.76 3.41 12.22
N ARG A 162 -11.91 2.42 13.09
CA ARG A 162 -10.99 1.28 13.12
C ARG A 162 -11.04 0.57 11.77
N HIS A 163 -9.92 0.00 11.35
CA HIS A 163 -9.82 -0.67 10.05
C HIS A 163 -10.88 -1.77 9.89
N ASN A 164 -11.02 -2.67 10.86
CA ASN A 164 -12.02 -3.74 10.86
C ASN A 164 -12.15 -4.47 9.51
N GLY A 165 -11.01 -4.69 8.85
CA GLY A 165 -10.89 -5.37 7.56
C GLY A 165 -11.11 -4.51 6.32
N GLU A 166 -11.78 -3.35 6.40
CA GLU A 166 -12.21 -2.62 5.21
C GLU A 166 -12.13 -1.09 5.29
N ASN A 167 -12.09 -0.52 6.49
CA ASN A 167 -12.16 0.93 6.69
C ASN A 167 -10.77 1.58 6.58
N TRP A 168 -10.71 2.67 5.84
CA TRP A 168 -9.54 3.53 5.69
C TRP A 168 -9.92 4.98 5.95
N MET A 169 -8.95 5.79 6.33
CA MET A 169 -9.04 7.24 6.27
C MET A 169 -8.39 7.71 4.98
N HIS A 170 -9.16 8.26 4.07
CA HIS A 170 -8.65 8.94 2.89
C HIS A 170 -8.19 10.35 3.28
N LEU A 171 -6.92 10.61 3.18
CA LEU A 171 -6.30 11.90 3.49
C LEU A 171 -5.97 12.62 2.17
N THR A 172 -6.77 13.60 1.83
CA THR A 172 -6.69 14.34 0.57
C THR A 172 -7.11 15.81 0.75
N ALA A 173 -6.71 16.64 -0.16
CA ALA A 173 -7.21 17.99 -0.37
C ALA A 173 -7.15 18.32 -1.87
N ASN A 174 -7.32 17.30 -2.71
CA ASN A 174 -7.43 17.47 -4.15
C ASN A 174 -8.79 18.04 -4.51
N SER A 175 -8.86 18.79 -5.61
CA SER A 175 -10.11 19.39 -6.07
C SER A 175 -11.17 18.32 -6.34
N GLY A 176 -12.33 18.43 -5.67
CA GLY A 176 -13.43 17.48 -5.81
C GLY A 176 -13.35 16.24 -4.95
N GLU A 177 -12.33 16.13 -4.10
CA GLU A 177 -12.18 15.07 -3.11
C GLU A 177 -12.32 15.64 -1.69
N GLU A 178 -12.77 14.84 -0.75
CA GLU A 178 -12.90 15.21 0.66
C GLU A 178 -12.14 14.21 1.53
N THR A 179 -11.40 14.71 2.51
CA THR A 179 -10.82 13.85 3.54
C THR A 179 -11.92 13.23 4.39
N GLY A 180 -11.90 11.91 4.52
CA GLY A 180 -12.91 11.18 5.28
C GLY A 180 -12.70 9.68 5.30
N ALA A 181 -13.57 9.01 6.04
CA ALA A 181 -13.58 7.55 6.11
C ALA A 181 -14.15 6.97 4.82
N GLU A 182 -13.41 6.03 4.24
CA GLU A 182 -13.82 5.27 3.06
C GLU A 182 -13.68 3.78 3.30
N THR A 183 -14.50 3.00 2.61
CA THR A 183 -14.39 1.54 2.59
C THR A 183 -13.84 1.08 1.26
N HIS A 184 -13.14 -0.05 1.29
CA HIS A 184 -12.71 -0.72 0.06
C HIS A 184 -11.72 0.05 -0.83
N ILE A 185 -10.96 1.00 -0.26
CA ILE A 185 -9.90 1.70 -1.03
C ILE A 185 -9.00 0.65 -1.70
N ARG A 186 -8.90 0.73 -3.03
CA ARG A 186 -8.11 -0.17 -3.90
C ARG A 186 -8.34 -1.67 -3.67
N LYS A 187 -9.48 -2.06 -3.09
CA LYS A 187 -9.78 -3.42 -2.63
C LYS A 187 -9.45 -4.50 -3.65
N ALA A 188 -9.95 -4.39 -4.88
CA ALA A 188 -9.74 -5.41 -5.90
C ALA A 188 -8.25 -5.64 -6.23
N LYS A 189 -7.46 -4.57 -6.24
CA LYS A 189 -6.01 -4.59 -6.46
C LYS A 189 -5.27 -5.25 -5.31
N ILE A 190 -5.56 -4.79 -4.09
CA ILE A 190 -4.92 -5.30 -2.88
C ILE A 190 -5.32 -6.75 -2.60
N ASP A 191 -6.58 -7.14 -2.84
CA ASP A 191 -7.04 -8.55 -2.68
C ASP A 191 -6.27 -9.49 -3.61
N ALA A 192 -6.08 -9.10 -4.88
CA ALA A 192 -5.35 -9.91 -5.84
C ALA A 192 -3.87 -10.10 -5.47
N LEU A 193 -3.23 -9.05 -4.97
CA LEU A 193 -1.85 -9.09 -4.49
C LEU A 193 -1.71 -9.89 -3.20
N GLU A 194 -2.62 -9.70 -2.24
CA GLU A 194 -2.61 -10.41 -0.96
C GLU A 194 -2.80 -11.92 -1.14
N GLU A 195 -3.68 -12.34 -2.07
CA GLU A 195 -3.84 -13.75 -2.42
C GLU A 195 -2.50 -14.35 -2.90
N GLY A 196 -1.75 -13.63 -3.73
CA GLY A 196 -0.41 -14.03 -4.14
C GLY A 196 0.60 -14.09 -3.00
N LEU A 197 0.56 -13.12 -2.09
CA LEU A 197 1.41 -13.11 -0.88
C LEU A 197 1.13 -14.34 0.00
N LEU A 198 -0.12 -14.65 0.25
CA LEU A 198 -0.50 -15.81 1.06
C LEU A 198 -0.05 -17.13 0.45
N VAL A 199 -0.07 -17.27 -0.88
CA VAL A 199 0.49 -18.43 -1.57
C VAL A 199 2.00 -18.53 -1.35
N LYS A 200 2.73 -17.42 -1.47
CA LYS A 200 4.18 -17.39 -1.19
C LYS A 200 4.50 -17.77 0.26
N LEU A 201 3.77 -17.24 1.23
CA LEU A 201 3.97 -17.56 2.65
C LEU A 201 3.73 -19.05 2.94
N LYS A 202 2.65 -19.61 2.43
CA LYS A 202 2.36 -21.06 2.58
C LYS A 202 3.45 -21.94 1.98
N ALA A 203 4.00 -21.55 0.84
CA ALA A 203 5.09 -22.29 0.20
C ALA A 203 6.39 -22.25 1.04
N LEU A 204 6.69 -21.10 1.66
CA LEU A 204 7.83 -20.95 2.56
C LEU A 204 7.68 -21.79 3.83
N ASP A 205 6.52 -21.78 4.45
CA ASP A 205 6.21 -22.60 5.63
C ASP A 205 6.35 -24.10 5.34
N ALA A 206 5.85 -24.55 4.19
CA ALA A 206 5.98 -25.94 3.75
C ALA A 206 7.46 -26.34 3.52
N ALA A 207 8.28 -25.42 3.02
CA ALA A 207 9.71 -25.67 2.80
C ALA A 207 10.53 -25.71 4.11
N GLN A 208 10.04 -25.08 5.17
CA GLN A 208 10.69 -25.05 6.48
C GLN A 208 10.24 -26.18 7.42
N THR A 209 9.15 -26.86 7.10
CA THR A 209 8.65 -27.99 7.89
C THR A 209 9.53 -29.21 7.61
N PRO A 210 10.27 -29.76 8.60
CA PRO A 210 11.09 -30.96 8.40
C PRO A 210 10.22 -32.13 7.94
N ALA A 211 10.69 -32.88 6.96
CA ALA A 211 10.04 -34.13 6.57
C ALA A 211 9.85 -35.02 7.81
N PRO A 212 8.68 -35.66 7.99
CA PRO A 212 8.48 -36.58 9.11
C PRO A 212 9.60 -37.63 9.09
N SER A 213 10.36 -37.72 10.18
CA SER A 213 11.43 -38.71 10.32
C SER A 213 10.82 -40.09 10.04
N SER A 214 11.25 -40.71 8.96
CA SER A 214 10.86 -42.08 8.62
C SER A 214 11.16 -42.99 9.81
N GLY A 215 10.12 -43.47 10.44
CA GLY A 215 10.12 -44.12 11.71
C GLY A 215 11.12 -45.26 11.83
N ALA A 216 11.62 -45.38 13.02
CA ALA A 216 12.44 -46.45 13.49
C ALA A 216 11.98 -47.83 12.97
N VAL A 217 12.83 -48.44 12.18
CA VAL A 217 12.70 -49.89 11.90
C VAL A 217 12.88 -50.60 13.24
N ALA A 218 11.79 -51.23 13.72
CA ALA A 218 11.86 -52.10 14.87
C ALA A 218 12.85 -53.25 14.56
N ALA A 219 13.86 -53.41 15.39
CA ALA A 219 14.74 -54.57 15.33
C ALA A 219 13.93 -55.85 15.63
N PRO A 220 14.09 -56.93 14.86
CA PRO A 220 13.48 -58.21 15.19
C PRO A 220 14.23 -58.83 16.40
N ASN A 221 13.46 -59.40 17.31
CA ASN A 221 13.92 -60.23 18.41
C ASN A 221 14.64 -61.50 17.92
#